data_df6da98cb7972d462e00ee4f52980af8
#
_entry.id   df6da98cb7972d462e00ee4f52980af8
#
_cell.length_a   1.000
_cell.length_b   1.000
_cell.length_c   1.000
_cell.angle_alpha   90.00
_cell.angle_beta   90.00
_cell.angle_gamma   90.00
#
_symmetry.space_group_name_H-M   'P 1'
#
loop_
_entity.id
_entity.type
_entity.pdbx_description
1 polymer ?
#
loop_
_entity_poly.entity_id
_entity_poly.type
_entity_poly.pdbx_seq_one_letter_code
_entity_poly.pdbx_strand_id
1 'polypeptide(L)'
;MIGRSRLGRAAVAFAAALAWAVASALLAPALADPLETLTVSTQTGDHAFSVEIAATPATREHGLMDRRFLPIDRGMLFEFDRDAPVAFWMKNTDIPLDMVFIARDGVVTRVVDRAEPLTETPIPSGAPCAAVLELNGGVAARIGLKAGDKVRHPFFKP
;
A
#
# COMPACT_ATOMS: atom_id res chain seq x y z
N MET A 1 -8.83 92.84 10.27
CA MET A 1 -9.46 92.10 11.40
C MET A 1 -9.92 90.75 10.85
N ILE A 2 -9.23 89.96 10.95
CA ILE A 2 -8.80 88.59 11.22
C ILE A 2 -10.00 87.66 11.54
N GLY A 3 -10.49 86.93 10.55
CA GLY A 3 -11.44 85.81 10.67
C GLY A 3 -10.73 84.48 10.53
N ARG A 4 -10.60 83.77 11.62
CA ARG A 4 -9.98 82.46 11.66
C ARG A 4 -10.99 81.36 11.21
N SER A 5 -10.83 80.87 10.01
CA SER A 5 -11.53 79.69 9.52
C SER A 5 -10.88 78.45 10.11
N ARG A 6 -11.65 77.72 10.87
CA ARG A 6 -11.28 76.38 11.36
C ARG A 6 -11.52 75.33 10.25
N LEU A 7 -10.46 74.92 9.60
CA LEU A 7 -10.56 73.75 8.75
C LEU A 7 -10.72 72.54 9.63
N GLY A 8 -11.86 71.86 9.48
CA GLY A 8 -12.12 70.58 10.07
C GLY A 8 -11.23 69.50 9.43
N ARG A 9 -10.46 68.90 10.22
CA ARG A 9 -9.68 67.66 9.83
C ARG A 9 -10.66 66.50 9.72
N ALA A 10 -11.11 66.19 8.51
CA ALA A 10 -11.78 64.94 8.23
C ALA A 10 -10.73 63.83 8.24
N ALA A 11 -10.73 63.04 9.31
CA ALA A 11 -9.96 61.84 9.39
C ALA A 11 -10.65 60.79 8.51
N VAL A 12 -10.10 60.54 7.33
CA VAL A 12 -10.50 59.40 6.52
C VAL A 12 -9.86 58.14 7.13
N ALA A 13 -10.65 57.40 7.88
CA ALA A 13 -10.27 56.10 8.36
C ALA A 13 -10.34 55.13 7.18
N PHE A 14 -9.20 54.82 6.57
CA PHE A 14 -9.07 53.70 5.66
C PHE A 14 -9.12 52.43 6.51
N ALA A 15 -10.30 51.82 6.60
CA ALA A 15 -10.43 50.44 7.09
C ALA A 15 -9.87 49.48 6.02
N ALA A 16 -8.61 49.16 6.16
CA ALA A 16 -8.02 48.06 5.40
C ALA A 16 -8.61 46.76 5.93
N ALA A 17 -9.69 46.30 5.32
CA ALA A 17 -10.19 44.96 5.51
C ALA A 17 -9.21 43.99 4.86
N LEU A 18 -8.22 43.51 5.65
CA LEU A 18 -7.43 42.36 5.28
C LEU A 18 -8.35 41.13 5.25
N ALA A 19 -8.85 40.82 4.06
CA ALA A 19 -9.49 39.54 3.81
C ALA A 19 -8.42 38.45 3.94
N TRP A 20 -8.33 37.86 5.10
CA TRP A 20 -7.61 36.58 5.28
C TRP A 20 -8.41 35.52 4.54
N ALA A 21 -8.11 35.32 3.27
CA ALA A 21 -8.48 34.14 2.54
C ALA A 21 -7.66 33.00 3.15
N VAL A 22 -8.19 32.37 4.20
CA VAL A 22 -7.74 31.08 4.66
C VAL A 22 -8.08 30.13 3.54
N ALA A 23 -7.12 29.90 2.66
CA ALA A 23 -7.15 28.78 1.74
C ALA A 23 -7.07 27.52 2.60
N SER A 24 -8.22 27.05 3.07
CA SER A 24 -8.39 25.72 3.57
C SER A 24 -8.12 24.80 2.39
N ALA A 25 -6.84 24.44 2.19
CA ALA A 25 -6.50 23.30 1.37
C ALA A 25 -7.26 22.13 2.01
N LEU A 26 -8.41 21.81 1.44
CA LEU A 26 -9.10 20.57 1.69
C LEU A 26 -8.09 19.49 1.31
N LEU A 27 -7.38 18.97 2.32
CA LEU A 27 -6.64 17.74 2.21
C LEU A 27 -7.72 16.70 1.93
N ALA A 28 -7.99 16.46 0.65
CA ALA A 28 -8.84 15.33 0.27
C ALA A 28 -8.21 14.11 0.93
N PRO A 29 -8.96 13.33 1.72
CA PRO A 29 -8.43 12.08 2.23
C PRO A 29 -7.93 11.33 0.99
N ALA A 30 -6.65 10.92 1.01
CA ALA A 30 -6.15 10.01 0.00
C ALA A 30 -7.10 8.82 0.03
N LEU A 31 -7.91 8.68 -1.01
CA LEU A 31 -8.76 7.52 -1.17
C LEU A 31 -7.78 6.35 -1.23
N ALA A 32 -7.81 5.50 -0.20
CA ALA A 32 -7.08 4.24 -0.26
C ALA A 32 -7.52 3.54 -1.53
N ASP A 33 -6.56 3.04 -2.31
CA ASP A 33 -6.88 2.30 -3.51
C ASP A 33 -7.88 1.19 -3.18
N PRO A 34 -8.89 0.97 -4.04
CA PRO A 34 -9.92 -0.02 -3.76
C PRO A 34 -9.27 -1.39 -3.61
N LEU A 35 -9.72 -2.14 -2.60
CA LEU A 35 -9.27 -3.50 -2.42
C LEU A 35 -9.80 -4.39 -3.55
N GLU A 36 -8.94 -5.25 -4.06
CA GLU A 36 -9.32 -6.24 -5.07
C GLU A 36 -9.46 -7.63 -4.44
N THR A 37 -10.34 -8.45 -5.03
CA THR A 37 -10.50 -9.84 -4.58
C THR A 37 -9.52 -10.74 -5.29
N LEU A 38 -8.72 -11.46 -4.50
CA LEU A 38 -7.79 -12.49 -4.96
C LEU A 38 -8.18 -13.83 -4.33
N THR A 39 -8.10 -14.90 -5.11
CA THR A 39 -8.39 -16.25 -4.62
C THR A 39 -7.14 -17.13 -4.69
N VAL A 40 -6.82 -17.77 -3.59
CA VAL A 40 -5.77 -18.79 -3.49
C VAL A 40 -6.44 -20.17 -3.46
N SER A 41 -6.14 -21.00 -4.44
CA SER A 41 -6.63 -22.38 -4.52
C SER A 41 -5.57 -23.35 -3.99
N THR A 42 -5.90 -24.07 -2.93
CA THR A 42 -5.03 -25.05 -2.27
C THR A 42 -5.71 -26.41 -2.21
N GLN A 43 -5.05 -27.39 -1.64
CA GLN A 43 -5.67 -28.70 -1.39
C GLN A 43 -6.83 -28.63 -0.37
N THR A 44 -6.89 -27.60 0.46
CA THR A 44 -7.97 -27.40 1.44
C THR A 44 -9.16 -26.63 0.87
N GLY A 45 -9.07 -26.17 -0.38
CA GLY A 45 -10.11 -25.44 -1.09
C GLY A 45 -9.69 -24.04 -1.55
N ASP A 46 -10.66 -23.24 -1.92
CA ASP A 46 -10.48 -21.85 -2.35
C ASP A 46 -10.56 -20.91 -1.15
N HIS A 47 -9.59 -20.01 -1.05
CA HIS A 47 -9.48 -19.02 0.00
C HIS A 47 -9.45 -17.62 -0.62
N ALA A 48 -10.44 -16.79 -0.31
CA ALA A 48 -10.54 -15.42 -0.81
C ALA A 48 -9.85 -14.44 0.14
N PHE A 49 -9.13 -13.48 -0.45
CA PHE A 49 -8.48 -12.37 0.24
C PHE A 49 -8.85 -11.07 -0.42
N SER A 50 -8.98 -10.00 0.38
CA SER A 50 -9.09 -8.63 -0.12
C SER A 50 -7.70 -8.00 -0.09
N VAL A 51 -7.12 -7.72 -1.27
CA VAL A 51 -5.75 -7.25 -1.39
C VAL A 51 -5.66 -5.80 -1.85
N GLU A 52 -4.68 -5.10 -1.32
CA GLU A 52 -4.19 -3.84 -1.88
C GLU A 52 -3.25 -4.15 -3.03
N ILE A 53 -3.20 -3.29 -4.04
CA ILE A 53 -2.32 -3.48 -5.21
C ILE A 53 -1.11 -2.54 -5.11
N ALA A 54 0.07 -3.13 -5.15
CA ALA A 54 1.34 -2.41 -5.24
C ALA A 54 1.92 -2.53 -6.65
N ALA A 55 1.47 -1.67 -7.58
CA ALA A 55 1.84 -1.73 -8.99
C ALA A 55 2.88 -0.66 -9.41
N THR A 56 3.12 0.37 -8.61
CA THR A 56 4.13 1.41 -8.90
C THR A 56 5.43 1.16 -8.16
N PRO A 57 6.57 1.69 -8.62
CA PRO A 57 7.82 1.59 -7.85
C PRO A 57 7.67 2.09 -6.41
N ALA A 58 7.00 3.22 -6.18
CA ALA A 58 6.81 3.79 -4.85
C ALA A 58 5.94 2.91 -3.95
N THR A 59 4.81 2.38 -4.46
CA THR A 59 3.95 1.49 -3.69
C THR A 59 4.62 0.15 -3.39
N ARG A 60 5.43 -0.39 -4.31
CA ARG A 60 6.22 -1.60 -4.09
C ARG A 60 7.33 -1.40 -3.07
N GLU A 61 7.99 -0.23 -3.07
CA GLU A 61 9.04 0.07 -2.10
C GLU A 61 8.49 0.22 -0.68
N HIS A 62 7.34 0.89 -0.53
CA HIS A 62 6.70 1.07 0.76
C HIS A 62 6.05 -0.23 1.29
N GLY A 63 5.31 -0.93 0.44
CA GLY A 63 4.64 -2.18 0.83
C GLY A 63 3.79 -2.04 2.10
N LEU A 64 3.95 -2.99 3.02
CA LEU A 64 3.28 -3.02 4.32
C LEU A 64 4.10 -2.39 5.47
N MET A 65 5.10 -1.55 5.15
CA MET A 65 5.87 -0.82 6.17
C MET A 65 4.95 0.00 7.08
N ASP A 66 5.40 0.22 8.32
CA ASP A 66 4.75 1.03 9.37
C ASP A 66 3.36 0.54 9.80
N ARG A 67 2.93 -0.65 9.34
CA ARG A 67 1.66 -1.26 9.75
C ARG A 67 1.86 -2.12 10.99
N ARG A 68 1.01 -1.89 11.98
CA ARG A 68 0.97 -2.66 13.22
C ARG A 68 -0.04 -3.80 13.21
N PHE A 69 -0.87 -3.85 12.18
CA PHE A 69 -1.92 -4.86 12.06
C PHE A 69 -2.30 -5.07 10.60
N LEU A 70 -2.50 -6.32 10.21
CA LEU A 70 -3.07 -6.75 8.94
C LEU A 70 -4.19 -7.76 9.25
N PRO A 71 -5.45 -7.50 8.86
CA PRO A 71 -6.53 -8.48 9.02
C PRO A 71 -6.18 -9.80 8.34
N ILE A 72 -6.69 -10.89 8.89
CA ILE A 72 -6.33 -12.25 8.48
C ILE A 72 -6.78 -12.61 7.05
N ASP A 73 -7.80 -11.91 6.55
CA ASP A 73 -8.39 -12.00 5.21
C ASP A 73 -7.89 -10.91 4.26
N ARG A 74 -6.85 -10.15 4.68
CA ARG A 74 -6.24 -9.08 3.91
C ARG A 74 -4.82 -9.43 3.49
N GLY A 75 -4.36 -8.74 2.44
CA GLY A 75 -3.00 -8.84 1.96
C GLY A 75 -2.62 -7.69 1.04
N MET A 76 -1.44 -7.78 0.46
CA MET A 76 -0.97 -6.88 -0.59
C MET A 76 -0.40 -7.70 -1.74
N LEU A 77 -0.84 -7.39 -2.97
CA LEU A 77 -0.32 -7.99 -4.19
C LEU A 77 0.64 -7.00 -4.85
N PHE A 78 1.90 -7.40 -4.93
CA PHE A 78 2.95 -6.66 -5.64
C PHE A 78 2.98 -7.15 -7.07
N GLU A 79 2.69 -6.28 -8.02
CA GLU A 79 2.64 -6.61 -9.45
C GLU A 79 3.89 -6.12 -10.17
N PHE A 80 4.50 -6.95 -11.01
CA PHE A 80 5.67 -6.61 -11.81
C PHE A 80 5.36 -6.64 -13.30
N ASP A 81 5.82 -5.62 -14.02
CA ASP A 81 5.60 -5.48 -15.46
C ASP A 81 6.20 -6.63 -16.27
N ARG A 82 7.28 -7.21 -15.76
CA ARG A 82 8.00 -8.35 -16.38
C ARG A 82 8.43 -9.35 -15.33
N ASP A 83 8.56 -10.58 -15.75
CA ASP A 83 9.06 -11.66 -14.89
C ASP A 83 10.55 -11.47 -14.64
N ALA A 84 10.94 -11.41 -13.39
CA ALA A 84 12.33 -11.29 -12.98
C ALA A 84 12.53 -11.93 -11.59
N PRO A 85 13.74 -12.36 -11.25
CA PRO A 85 14.08 -12.62 -9.86
C PRO A 85 13.96 -11.34 -9.06
N VAL A 86 13.28 -11.41 -7.91
CA VAL A 86 13.12 -10.30 -6.98
C VAL A 86 13.59 -10.72 -5.59
N ALA A 87 13.89 -9.75 -4.75
CA ALA A 87 14.15 -9.98 -3.33
C ALA A 87 13.31 -8.99 -2.51
N PHE A 88 12.74 -9.49 -1.44
CA PHE A 88 11.99 -8.73 -0.45
C PHE A 88 12.77 -8.64 0.85
N TRP A 89 12.33 -7.82 1.75
CA TRP A 89 12.85 -7.66 3.12
C TRP A 89 11.71 -7.30 4.06
N MET A 90 12.00 -7.29 5.36
CA MET A 90 11.04 -6.90 6.39
C MET A 90 11.39 -5.55 7.03
N LYS A 91 12.17 -4.71 6.32
CA LYS A 91 12.53 -3.37 6.80
C LYS A 91 11.29 -2.56 7.16
N ASN A 92 11.29 -1.90 8.32
CA ASN A 92 10.18 -1.10 8.84
C ASN A 92 8.82 -1.83 8.86
N THR A 93 8.81 -3.16 8.88
CA THR A 93 7.60 -3.98 8.91
C THR A 93 7.50 -4.68 10.26
N ASP A 94 6.58 -4.20 11.11
CA ASP A 94 6.44 -4.63 12.52
C ASP A 94 5.70 -5.97 12.68
N ILE A 95 5.00 -6.41 11.64
CA ILE A 95 4.17 -7.63 11.66
C ILE A 95 4.83 -8.75 10.87
N PRO A 96 4.75 -10.02 11.34
CA PRO A 96 5.23 -11.15 10.56
C PRO A 96 4.37 -11.32 9.31
N LEU A 97 5.01 -11.61 8.18
CA LEU A 97 4.33 -11.80 6.90
C LEU A 97 4.68 -13.15 6.28
N ASP A 98 3.68 -13.75 5.63
CA ASP A 98 3.93 -14.84 4.67
C ASP A 98 4.13 -14.22 3.29
N MET A 99 5.22 -14.57 2.60
CA MET A 99 5.52 -14.09 1.25
C MET A 99 5.32 -15.21 0.24
N VAL A 100 4.41 -15.00 -0.71
CA VAL A 100 4.04 -15.97 -1.75
C VAL A 100 4.52 -15.45 -3.10
N PHE A 101 5.52 -16.10 -3.68
CA PHE A 101 6.07 -15.76 -5.00
C PHE A 101 5.28 -16.48 -6.08
N ILE A 102 4.88 -15.76 -7.15
CA ILE A 102 3.87 -16.23 -8.10
C ILE A 102 4.36 -15.98 -9.52
N ALA A 103 4.31 -17.00 -10.36
CA ALA A 103 4.61 -16.92 -11.78
C ALA A 103 3.49 -16.20 -12.56
N ARG A 104 3.75 -15.82 -13.82
CA ARG A 104 2.83 -15.06 -14.67
C ARG A 104 1.49 -15.76 -14.90
N ASP A 105 1.48 -17.05 -14.90
CA ASP A 105 0.27 -17.88 -15.02
C ASP A 105 -0.50 -18.06 -13.71
N GLY A 106 -0.03 -17.45 -12.60
CA GLY A 106 -0.63 -17.54 -11.27
C GLY A 106 -0.22 -18.77 -10.46
N VAL A 107 0.74 -19.57 -10.93
CA VAL A 107 1.27 -20.71 -10.15
C VAL A 107 2.22 -20.19 -9.06
N VAL A 108 2.03 -20.66 -7.83
CA VAL A 108 2.91 -20.38 -6.70
C VAL A 108 4.24 -21.10 -6.90
N THR A 109 5.34 -20.36 -6.93
CA THR A 109 6.69 -20.93 -7.10
C THR A 109 7.40 -21.14 -5.77
N ARG A 110 7.12 -20.30 -4.77
CA ARG A 110 7.73 -20.36 -3.44
C ARG A 110 6.82 -19.71 -2.40
N VAL A 111 6.86 -20.25 -1.19
CA VAL A 111 6.24 -19.65 -0.01
C VAL A 111 7.30 -19.49 1.07
N VAL A 112 7.36 -18.33 1.70
CA VAL A 112 8.13 -18.06 2.92
C VAL A 112 7.14 -17.79 4.03
N ASP A 113 7.08 -18.70 5.00
CA ASP A 113 6.19 -18.61 6.16
C ASP A 113 6.81 -17.71 7.22
N ARG A 114 6.03 -16.79 7.76
CA ARG A 114 6.38 -15.90 8.89
C ARG A 114 7.77 -15.27 8.77
N ALA A 115 8.01 -14.54 7.69
CA ALA A 115 9.20 -13.70 7.57
C ALA A 115 9.35 -12.84 8.84
N GLU A 116 10.57 -12.82 9.39
CA GLU A 116 10.86 -12.18 10.67
C GLU A 116 10.76 -10.65 10.56
N PRO A 117 9.92 -9.99 11.38
CA PRO A 117 9.79 -8.54 11.39
C PRO A 117 11.12 -7.81 11.53
N LEU A 118 11.19 -6.61 10.95
CA LEU A 118 12.29 -5.65 11.07
C LEU A 118 13.65 -6.14 10.55
N THR A 119 13.73 -7.32 9.91
CA THR A 119 14.98 -7.79 9.30
C THR A 119 15.21 -7.15 7.93
N GLU A 120 16.47 -6.83 7.63
CA GLU A 120 16.88 -6.33 6.33
C GLU A 120 17.58 -7.42 5.49
N THR A 121 17.56 -8.66 5.97
CA THR A 121 18.09 -9.80 5.21
C THR A 121 17.23 -10.04 3.98
N PRO A 122 17.82 -10.05 2.77
CA PRO A 122 17.06 -10.28 1.55
C PRO A 122 16.41 -11.65 1.51
N ILE A 123 15.14 -11.69 1.15
CA ILE A 123 14.34 -12.90 0.93
C ILE A 123 14.15 -13.05 -0.58
N PRO A 124 14.98 -13.84 -1.28
CA PRO A 124 14.90 -13.95 -2.74
C PRO A 124 13.71 -14.80 -3.18
N SER A 125 13.14 -14.49 -4.35
CA SER A 125 12.13 -15.32 -4.99
C SER A 125 12.63 -16.72 -5.38
N GLY A 126 13.91 -16.87 -5.60
CA GLY A 126 14.55 -18.12 -6.04
C GLY A 126 14.39 -18.40 -7.54
N ALA A 127 13.40 -17.81 -8.19
CA ALA A 127 13.11 -17.90 -9.62
C ALA A 127 12.45 -16.59 -10.10
N PRO A 128 12.40 -16.33 -11.43
CA PRO A 128 11.60 -15.24 -11.95
C PRO A 128 10.13 -15.38 -11.51
N CYS A 129 9.54 -14.29 -11.05
CA CYS A 129 8.12 -14.22 -10.70
C CYS A 129 7.48 -12.95 -11.29
N ALA A 130 6.18 -13.00 -11.48
CA ALA A 130 5.37 -11.90 -11.98
C ALA A 130 4.74 -11.07 -10.86
N ALA A 131 4.54 -11.71 -9.70
CA ALA A 131 3.94 -11.06 -8.54
C ALA A 131 4.43 -11.69 -7.23
N VAL A 132 4.26 -10.93 -6.14
CA VAL A 132 4.40 -11.41 -4.77
C VAL A 132 3.13 -11.06 -4.01
N LEU A 133 2.56 -12.03 -3.29
CA LEU A 133 1.45 -11.81 -2.39
C LEU A 133 1.97 -11.87 -0.94
N GLU A 134 1.79 -10.78 -0.21
CA GLU A 134 2.03 -10.74 1.23
C GLU A 134 0.72 -10.93 1.99
N LEU A 135 0.74 -11.88 2.93
CA LEU A 135 -0.37 -12.20 3.84
C LEU A 135 0.11 -12.08 5.28
N ASN A 136 -0.83 -12.04 6.21
CA ASN A 136 -0.49 -12.12 7.64
C ASN A 136 0.25 -13.42 7.94
N GLY A 137 1.30 -13.35 8.76
CA GLY A 137 2.18 -14.48 9.06
C GLY A 137 1.44 -15.70 9.65
N GLY A 138 1.63 -16.85 9.02
CA GLY A 138 1.01 -18.12 9.36
C GLY A 138 -0.30 -18.42 8.64
N VAL A 139 -0.79 -17.52 7.79
CA VAL A 139 -1.96 -17.75 6.94
C VAL A 139 -1.68 -18.84 5.93
N ALA A 140 -0.51 -18.80 5.29
CA ALA A 140 -0.11 -19.81 4.30
C ALA A 140 -0.13 -21.22 4.90
N ALA A 141 0.48 -21.39 6.07
CA ALA A 141 0.48 -22.69 6.77
C ALA A 141 -0.95 -23.15 7.12
N ARG A 142 -1.81 -22.24 7.59
CA ARG A 142 -3.18 -22.55 7.99
C ARG A 142 -4.06 -23.04 6.83
N ILE A 143 -3.88 -22.47 5.63
CA ILE A 143 -4.63 -22.88 4.42
C ILE A 143 -3.92 -23.97 3.61
N GLY A 144 -2.75 -24.45 4.07
CA GLY A 144 -1.96 -25.46 3.38
C GLY A 144 -1.36 -25.00 2.07
N LEU A 145 -1.09 -23.68 1.94
CA LEU A 145 -0.52 -23.06 0.74
C LEU A 145 0.94 -23.47 0.52
N LYS A 146 1.25 -23.91 -0.68
CA LYS A 146 2.58 -24.38 -1.07
C LYS A 146 2.90 -24.10 -2.54
N ALA A 147 4.14 -24.29 -2.93
CA ALA A 147 4.53 -24.27 -4.33
C ALA A 147 3.71 -25.27 -5.14
N GLY A 148 3.28 -24.86 -6.32
CA GLY A 148 2.38 -25.60 -7.22
C GLY A 148 0.90 -25.27 -7.06
N ASP A 149 0.49 -24.60 -5.97
CA ASP A 149 -0.88 -24.11 -5.81
C ASP A 149 -1.14 -22.92 -6.76
N LYS A 150 -2.40 -22.51 -6.89
CA LYS A 150 -2.84 -21.53 -7.89
C LYS A 150 -3.42 -20.30 -7.23
N VAL A 151 -2.99 -19.12 -7.69
CA VAL A 151 -3.58 -17.84 -7.36
C VAL A 151 -4.37 -17.33 -8.55
N ARG A 152 -5.60 -16.88 -8.32
CA ARG A 152 -6.49 -16.28 -9.33
C ARG A 152 -6.72 -14.82 -9.00
N HIS A 153 -6.37 -13.96 -9.95
CA HIS A 153 -6.58 -12.52 -9.91
C HIS A 153 -6.55 -12.00 -11.36
N PRO A 154 -7.21 -10.89 -11.72
CA PRO A 154 -7.19 -10.33 -13.09
C PRO A 154 -5.80 -10.04 -13.64
N PHE A 155 -4.80 -9.82 -12.76
CA PHE A 155 -3.41 -9.62 -13.16
C PHE A 155 -2.79 -10.85 -13.84
N PHE A 156 -3.13 -12.07 -13.41
CA PHE A 156 -2.60 -13.29 -13.96
C PHE A 156 -3.37 -13.68 -15.24
N LYS A 157 -2.65 -13.86 -16.32
CA LYS A 157 -3.24 -14.32 -17.58
C LYS A 157 -3.09 -15.84 -17.66
N PRO A 158 -4.15 -16.55 -18.06
CA PRO A 158 -4.07 -18.00 -18.29
C PRO A 158 -3.11 -18.34 -19.43
#